data_e1aa9e15064e6a5dc07b94bde468a68a
#
_entry.id   e1aa9e15064e6a5dc07b94bde468a68a
#
_cell.length_a   1.000
_cell.length_b   1.000
_cell.length_c   1.000
_cell.angle_alpha   90.00
_cell.angle_beta   90.00
_cell.angle_gamma   90.00
#
_symmetry.space_group_name_H-M   'P 1'
#
loop_
_entity.id
_entity.type
_entity.pdbx_description
1 polymer ?
#
loop_
_entity_poly.entity_id
_entity_poly.type
_entity_poly.pdbx_seq_one_letter_code
_entity_poly.pdbx_strand_id
1 'polypeptide(L)'
;MAFDRFPAPTERRPRSLDHLPLTKRYVARFAADSELPELASLVERYIPGISNGLESARRVQSHHPECMFAILHKDRIAGAVASLYLNSTGLAQLQSGTFSFGAPNADVLTLPGEPVAAIYAWALCLPSGTTAAMGNVMQWLQRPLYRQADIFARPATTGGMRFMRDTGFVASAFCTPDLWMYRRRPCSNLEFFN
;
A
#
# COMPACT_ATOMS: atom_id res chain seq x y z
N MET A 1 -51.07 9.24 1.23
CA MET A 1 -49.75 9.51 0.65
C MET A 1 -48.80 8.44 1.20
N ALA A 2 -48.43 7.46 0.37
CA ALA A 2 -47.50 6.38 0.76
C ALA A 2 -46.10 6.90 0.53
N PHE A 3 -45.27 6.94 1.60
CA PHE A 3 -43.85 7.24 1.49
C PHE A 3 -43.17 5.96 0.93
N ASP A 4 -42.72 6.06 -0.33
CA ASP A 4 -41.85 5.07 -0.95
C ASP A 4 -40.59 4.90 -0.08
N ARG A 5 -40.48 3.70 0.54
CA ARG A 5 -39.26 3.31 1.25
C ARG A 5 -38.20 3.03 0.20
N PHE A 6 -37.26 3.95 0.04
CA PHE A 6 -36.02 3.65 -0.67
C PHE A 6 -35.39 2.40 -0.04
N PRO A 7 -35.04 1.38 -0.84
CA PRO A 7 -34.34 0.23 -0.31
C PRO A 7 -33.01 0.69 0.30
N ALA A 8 -32.74 0.25 1.53
CA ALA A 8 -31.49 0.53 2.20
C ALA A 8 -30.32 0.10 1.29
N PRO A 9 -29.25 0.90 1.17
CA PRO A 9 -28.09 0.51 0.38
C PRO A 9 -27.59 -0.83 0.91
N THR A 10 -27.57 -1.84 0.04
CA THR A 10 -26.98 -3.15 0.36
C THR A 10 -25.51 -2.91 0.71
N GLU A 11 -25.18 -2.97 1.98
CA GLU A 11 -23.82 -2.93 2.47
C GLU A 11 -23.04 -4.11 1.85
N ARG A 12 -22.36 -3.83 0.74
CA ARG A 12 -21.41 -4.80 0.18
C ARG A 12 -20.30 -4.98 1.21
N ARG A 13 -20.14 -6.19 1.73
CA ARG A 13 -19.00 -6.51 2.59
C ARG A 13 -17.71 -6.12 1.85
N PRO A 14 -16.80 -5.37 2.50
CA PRO A 14 -15.54 -5.00 1.88
C PRO A 14 -14.78 -6.26 1.45
N ARG A 15 -14.21 -6.24 0.25
CA ARG A 15 -13.34 -7.32 -0.22
C ARG A 15 -12.03 -7.22 0.56
N SER A 16 -11.62 -8.32 1.19
CA SER A 16 -10.34 -8.35 1.87
C SER A 16 -9.20 -8.10 0.87
N LEU A 17 -8.30 -7.20 1.21
CA LEU A 17 -7.11 -6.89 0.40
C LEU A 17 -6.24 -8.15 0.17
N ASP A 18 -6.16 -9.03 1.18
CA ASP A 18 -5.39 -10.27 1.12
C ASP A 18 -5.99 -11.33 0.16
N HIS A 19 -7.24 -11.15 -0.27
CA HIS A 19 -7.96 -12.08 -1.13
C HIS A 19 -8.32 -11.47 -2.49
N LEU A 20 -7.59 -10.44 -2.92
CA LEU A 20 -7.76 -9.91 -4.27
C LEU A 20 -7.33 -10.96 -5.31
N PRO A 21 -8.11 -11.10 -6.41
CA PRO A 21 -7.77 -12.06 -7.45
C PRO A 21 -6.48 -11.66 -8.16
N LEU A 22 -5.67 -12.66 -8.49
CA LEU A 22 -4.50 -12.47 -9.35
C LEU A 22 -4.95 -12.14 -10.77
N THR A 23 -4.16 -11.34 -11.47
CA THR A 23 -4.40 -11.01 -12.87
C THR A 23 -3.18 -11.34 -13.73
N LYS A 24 -3.44 -11.87 -14.92
CA LYS A 24 -2.43 -12.02 -15.97
C LYS A 24 -2.34 -10.82 -16.90
N ARG A 25 -3.31 -9.91 -16.82
CA ARG A 25 -3.38 -8.70 -17.68
C ARG A 25 -2.29 -7.69 -17.31
N TYR A 26 -1.96 -7.63 -16.02
CA TYR A 26 -0.95 -6.74 -15.48
C TYR A 26 0.11 -7.57 -14.76
N VAL A 27 1.36 -7.17 -14.91
CA VAL A 27 2.50 -7.77 -14.20
C VAL A 27 2.96 -6.76 -13.15
N ALA A 28 3.02 -7.19 -11.89
CA ALA A 28 3.67 -6.42 -10.84
C ALA A 28 5.07 -7.01 -10.62
N ARG A 29 6.10 -6.20 -10.76
CA ARG A 29 7.48 -6.56 -10.45
C ARG A 29 8.18 -5.42 -9.74
N PHE A 30 9.31 -5.70 -9.11
CA PHE A 30 10.13 -4.62 -8.55
C PHE A 30 10.62 -3.69 -9.64
N ALA A 31 10.61 -2.40 -9.31
CA ALA A 31 11.08 -1.37 -10.20
C ALA A 31 12.62 -1.41 -10.29
N ALA A 32 13.15 -1.27 -11.48
CA ALA A 32 14.58 -1.01 -11.67
C ALA A 32 14.90 0.46 -11.38
N ASP A 33 16.14 0.77 -10.98
CA ASP A 33 16.58 2.14 -10.70
C ASP A 33 16.39 3.08 -11.91
N SER A 34 16.57 2.55 -13.13
CA SER A 34 16.35 3.29 -14.37
C SER A 34 14.90 3.68 -14.63
N GLU A 35 13.94 3.02 -13.96
CA GLU A 35 12.50 3.27 -14.11
C GLU A 35 11.98 4.30 -13.10
N LEU A 36 12.74 4.62 -12.05
CA LEU A 36 12.31 5.56 -11.01
C LEU A 36 11.88 6.94 -11.55
N PRO A 37 12.55 7.55 -12.54
CA PRO A 37 12.08 8.82 -13.11
C PRO A 37 10.68 8.72 -13.72
N GLU A 38 10.38 7.62 -14.44
CA GLU A 38 9.07 7.39 -15.04
C GLU A 38 8.00 7.15 -13.97
N LEU A 39 8.31 6.34 -12.95
CA LEU A 39 7.42 6.09 -11.81
C LEU A 39 7.14 7.37 -11.02
N ALA A 40 8.16 8.19 -10.73
CA ALA A 40 7.98 9.46 -10.06
C ALA A 40 7.06 10.41 -10.85
N SER A 41 7.29 10.55 -12.14
CA SER A 41 6.44 11.36 -13.03
C SER A 41 5.00 10.84 -13.07
N LEU A 42 4.82 9.52 -13.04
CA LEU A 42 3.49 8.92 -12.97
C LEU A 42 2.80 9.27 -11.66
N VAL A 43 3.50 9.14 -10.52
CA VAL A 43 2.96 9.47 -9.20
C VAL A 43 2.60 10.94 -9.10
N GLU A 44 3.45 11.87 -9.53
CA GLU A 44 3.19 13.32 -9.53
C GLU A 44 1.93 13.67 -10.34
N ARG A 45 1.70 13.00 -11.46
CA ARG A 45 0.51 13.21 -12.30
C ARG A 45 -0.78 12.85 -11.60
N TYR A 46 -0.79 11.79 -10.78
CA TYR A 46 -2.00 11.24 -10.15
C TYR A 46 -2.16 11.62 -8.68
N ILE A 47 -1.07 12.04 -8.02
CA ILE A 47 -1.06 12.46 -6.61
C ILE A 47 -0.39 13.84 -6.53
N PRO A 48 -1.13 14.93 -6.82
CA PRO A 48 -0.58 16.28 -6.78
C PRO A 48 -0.02 16.63 -5.40
N GLY A 49 1.08 17.38 -5.38
CA GLY A 49 1.69 17.89 -4.15
C GLY A 49 2.76 16.98 -3.53
N ILE A 50 3.10 15.85 -4.17
CA ILE A 50 4.30 15.10 -3.79
C ILE A 50 5.52 15.83 -4.36
N SER A 51 6.16 16.64 -3.50
CA SER A 51 7.44 17.27 -3.81
C SER A 51 8.60 16.33 -3.48
N ASN A 52 9.71 16.40 -4.23
CA ASN A 52 10.96 15.62 -4.05
C ASN A 52 10.79 14.10 -4.24
N GLY A 53 9.76 13.67 -4.99
CA GLY A 53 9.43 12.26 -5.15
C GLY A 53 10.58 11.38 -5.64
N LEU A 54 11.33 11.83 -6.66
CA LEU A 54 12.41 11.03 -7.26
C LEU A 54 13.60 10.83 -6.32
N GLU A 55 14.07 11.88 -5.64
CA GLU A 55 15.22 11.76 -4.72
C GLU A 55 14.88 10.90 -3.52
N SER A 56 13.71 11.11 -2.91
CA SER A 56 13.22 10.29 -1.82
C SER A 56 13.02 8.84 -2.26
N ALA A 57 12.49 8.62 -3.47
CA ALA A 57 12.32 7.29 -4.05
C ALA A 57 13.65 6.56 -4.20
N ARG A 58 14.68 7.21 -4.75
CA ARG A 58 16.03 6.63 -4.88
C ARG A 58 16.62 6.27 -3.53
N ARG A 59 16.51 7.14 -2.53
CA ARG A 59 17.00 6.88 -1.17
C ARG A 59 16.31 5.68 -0.54
N VAL A 60 14.99 5.62 -0.61
CA VAL A 60 14.22 4.51 -0.05
C VAL A 60 14.53 3.20 -0.78
N GLN A 61 14.61 3.22 -2.11
CA GLN A 61 14.93 2.03 -2.88
C GLN A 61 16.37 1.54 -2.67
N SER A 62 17.35 2.44 -2.51
CA SER A 62 18.73 2.05 -2.17
C SER A 62 18.81 1.38 -0.79
N HIS A 63 17.93 1.78 0.14
CA HIS A 63 17.83 1.16 1.46
C HIS A 63 17.11 -0.20 1.42
N HIS A 64 16.02 -0.30 0.64
CA HIS A 64 15.24 -1.53 0.51
C HIS A 64 14.79 -1.74 -0.94
N PRO A 65 15.53 -2.51 -1.76
CA PRO A 65 15.26 -2.67 -3.20
C PRO A 65 13.87 -3.22 -3.56
N GLU A 66 13.25 -3.96 -2.64
CA GLU A 66 11.92 -4.58 -2.84
C GLU A 66 10.74 -3.68 -2.40
N CYS A 67 10.98 -2.36 -2.21
CA CYS A 67 9.96 -1.43 -1.71
C CYS A 67 9.05 -0.83 -2.78
N MET A 68 9.45 -0.90 -4.06
CA MET A 68 8.72 -0.29 -5.16
C MET A 68 8.38 -1.29 -6.24
N PHE A 69 7.12 -1.27 -6.67
CA PHE A 69 6.60 -2.08 -7.76
C PHE A 69 6.23 -1.21 -8.96
N ALA A 70 6.72 -1.59 -10.13
CA ALA A 70 6.18 -1.16 -11.40
C ALA A 70 5.04 -2.10 -11.79
N ILE A 71 3.89 -1.53 -12.13
CA ILE A 71 2.76 -2.27 -12.70
C ILE A 71 2.81 -2.12 -14.21
N LEU A 72 3.02 -3.23 -14.89
CA LEU A 72 3.17 -3.26 -16.35
C LEU A 72 1.91 -3.75 -17.03
N HIS A 73 1.59 -3.12 -18.17
CA HIS A 73 0.61 -3.60 -19.12
C HIS A 73 1.27 -3.62 -20.52
N LYS A 74 1.42 -4.80 -21.12
CA LYS A 74 2.13 -4.97 -22.39
C LYS A 74 3.50 -4.29 -22.37
N ASP A 75 4.31 -4.61 -21.36
CA ASP A 75 5.68 -4.12 -21.13
C ASP A 75 5.84 -2.60 -20.95
N ARG A 76 4.74 -1.88 -20.78
CA ARG A 76 4.75 -0.44 -20.47
C ARG A 76 4.32 -0.21 -19.02
N ILE A 77 4.95 0.74 -18.35
CA ILE A 77 4.55 1.15 -17.00
C ILE A 77 3.14 1.76 -17.08
N ALA A 78 2.21 1.14 -16.35
CA ALA A 78 0.80 1.52 -16.29
C ALA A 78 0.36 1.91 -14.88
N GLY A 79 1.19 1.68 -13.88
CA GLY A 79 0.92 2.02 -12.49
C GLY A 79 2.15 1.84 -11.62
N ALA A 80 2.06 2.29 -10.38
CA ALA A 80 3.12 2.21 -9.39
C ALA A 80 2.57 1.91 -8.00
N VAL A 81 3.30 1.10 -7.24
CA VAL A 81 3.07 0.89 -5.81
C VAL A 81 4.40 1.07 -5.09
N ALA A 82 4.45 1.99 -4.14
CA ALA A 82 5.61 2.17 -3.28
C ALA A 82 5.20 1.93 -1.82
N SER A 83 5.99 1.15 -1.11
CA SER A 83 5.79 0.78 0.28
C SER A 83 7.01 1.13 1.11
N LEU A 84 6.80 1.66 2.31
CA LEU A 84 7.84 1.78 3.31
C LEU A 84 7.68 0.62 4.29
N TYR A 85 8.71 -0.17 4.43
CA TYR A 85 8.75 -1.24 5.43
C TYR A 85 9.35 -0.69 6.71
N LEU A 86 8.50 -0.52 7.71
CA LEU A 86 8.83 0.16 8.96
C LEU A 86 9.31 -0.85 10.00
N ASN A 87 10.36 -0.48 10.72
CA ASN A 87 10.75 -1.14 11.94
C ASN A 87 9.88 -0.66 13.14
N SER A 88 10.16 -1.12 14.35
CA SER A 88 9.41 -0.72 15.55
C SER A 88 9.46 0.78 15.83
N THR A 89 10.58 1.44 15.54
CA THR A 89 10.73 2.91 15.68
C THR A 89 9.84 3.64 14.69
N GLY A 90 9.83 3.20 13.43
CA GLY A 90 8.97 3.76 12.40
C GLY A 90 7.48 3.59 12.70
N LEU A 91 7.07 2.42 13.21
CA LEU A 91 5.70 2.20 13.68
C LEU A 91 5.35 3.13 14.85
N ALA A 92 6.24 3.30 15.85
CA ALA A 92 6.01 4.20 16.98
C ALA A 92 5.85 5.66 16.52
N GLN A 93 6.69 6.12 15.56
CA GLN A 93 6.54 7.47 14.99
C GLN A 93 5.23 7.61 14.21
N LEU A 94 4.81 6.59 13.48
CA LEU A 94 3.53 6.59 12.78
C LEU A 94 2.35 6.67 13.75
N GLN A 95 2.44 5.99 14.88
CA GLN A 95 1.41 6.02 15.94
C GLN A 95 1.33 7.37 16.63
N SER A 96 2.48 7.99 16.93
CA SER A 96 2.57 9.30 17.62
C SER A 96 2.33 10.51 16.72
N GLY A 97 2.25 10.32 15.39
CA GLY A 97 2.08 11.43 14.43
C GLY A 97 3.36 12.18 14.11
N THR A 98 4.53 11.66 14.49
CA THR A 98 5.84 12.30 14.25
C THR A 98 6.56 11.75 13.00
N PHE A 99 5.93 10.82 12.28
CA PHE A 99 6.51 10.22 11.09
C PHE A 99 6.62 11.20 9.92
N SER A 100 7.80 11.28 9.29
CA SER A 100 8.05 12.13 8.12
C SER A 100 7.69 11.40 6.82
N PHE A 101 6.53 11.70 6.25
CA PHE A 101 6.03 11.03 5.03
C PHE A 101 6.77 11.41 3.75
N GLY A 102 7.24 12.66 3.63
CA GLY A 102 7.89 13.17 2.42
C GLY A 102 9.36 12.75 2.29
N ALA A 103 10.03 12.57 3.41
CA ALA A 103 11.45 12.19 3.47
C ALA A 103 11.70 11.28 4.67
N PRO A 104 11.31 10.00 4.59
CA PRO A 104 11.52 9.05 5.69
C PRO A 104 13.02 8.87 5.95
N ASN A 105 13.41 8.88 7.23
CA ASN A 105 14.77 8.58 7.64
C ASN A 105 15.03 7.06 7.50
N ALA A 106 16.26 6.69 7.15
CA ALA A 106 16.66 5.29 7.10
C ALA A 106 16.48 4.56 8.43
N ASP A 107 16.68 5.26 9.56
CA ASP A 107 16.58 4.71 10.93
C ASP A 107 15.17 4.16 11.29
N VAL A 108 14.14 4.58 10.54
CA VAL A 108 12.76 4.10 10.74
C VAL A 108 12.36 2.98 9.80
N LEU A 109 13.24 2.64 8.84
CA LEU A 109 13.01 1.60 7.86
C LEU A 109 13.69 0.30 8.28
N THR A 110 13.10 -0.83 7.91
CA THR A 110 13.71 -2.17 8.06
C THR A 110 14.78 -2.38 6.99
N LEU A 111 15.84 -3.08 7.37
CA LEU A 111 16.81 -3.60 6.39
C LEU A 111 16.25 -4.84 5.67
N PRO A 112 16.71 -5.14 4.46
CA PRO A 112 16.36 -6.37 3.76
C PRO A 112 16.62 -7.60 4.61
N GLY A 113 15.60 -8.47 4.73
CA GLY A 113 15.70 -9.70 5.54
C GLY A 113 15.28 -9.55 7.00
N GLU A 114 15.04 -8.34 7.49
CA GLU A 114 14.53 -8.11 8.85
C GLU A 114 13.00 -8.18 8.91
N PRO A 115 12.41 -8.57 10.06
CA PRO A 115 10.96 -8.54 10.26
C PRO A 115 10.41 -7.13 10.16
N VAL A 116 9.32 -6.97 9.42
CA VAL A 116 8.62 -5.68 9.24
C VAL A 116 7.59 -5.49 10.35
N ALA A 117 7.67 -4.39 11.09
CA ALA A 117 6.71 -4.05 12.14
C ALA A 117 5.41 -3.45 11.57
N ALA A 118 5.52 -2.69 10.48
CA ALA A 118 4.38 -2.12 9.76
C ALA A 118 4.74 -1.84 8.30
N ILE A 119 3.75 -1.85 7.42
CA ILE A 119 3.89 -1.45 6.02
C ILE A 119 3.14 -0.13 5.83
N TYR A 120 3.81 0.91 5.36
CA TYR A 120 3.13 2.13 4.96
C TYR A 120 3.07 2.19 3.43
N ALA A 121 1.84 2.18 2.86
CA ALA A 121 1.63 2.39 1.43
C ALA A 121 1.93 3.85 1.10
N TRP A 122 3.16 4.11 0.67
CA TRP A 122 3.70 5.44 0.47
C TRP A 122 3.17 6.10 -0.80
N ALA A 123 3.06 5.33 -1.87
CA ALA A 123 2.35 5.75 -3.08
C ALA A 123 1.58 4.57 -3.67
N LEU A 124 0.33 4.82 -4.03
CA LEU A 124 -0.53 3.86 -4.70
C LEU A 124 -1.14 4.54 -5.92
N CYS A 125 -0.43 4.45 -7.04
CA CYS A 125 -0.85 5.02 -8.31
C CYS A 125 -1.37 3.90 -9.21
N LEU A 126 -2.69 3.70 -9.17
CA LEU A 126 -3.39 2.66 -9.93
C LEU A 126 -4.47 3.30 -10.80
N PRO A 127 -4.13 3.80 -12.00
CA PRO A 127 -5.10 4.31 -12.95
C PRO A 127 -6.18 3.29 -13.25
N SER A 128 -7.30 3.75 -13.80
CA SER A 128 -8.47 2.91 -14.09
C SER A 128 -8.08 1.60 -14.80
N GLY A 129 -8.48 0.48 -14.24
CA GLY A 129 -8.22 -0.86 -14.75
C GLY A 129 -6.94 -1.53 -14.21
N THR A 130 -6.02 -0.80 -13.56
CA THR A 130 -4.79 -1.40 -12.99
C THR A 130 -4.95 -1.90 -11.55
N THR A 131 -6.05 -1.57 -10.88
CA THR A 131 -6.33 -2.00 -9.50
C THR A 131 -6.30 -3.52 -9.32
N ALA A 132 -6.60 -4.28 -10.36
CA ALA A 132 -6.49 -5.75 -10.34
C ALA A 132 -5.04 -6.23 -10.09
N ALA A 133 -4.02 -5.41 -10.42
CA ALA A 133 -2.63 -5.74 -10.16
C ALA A 133 -2.28 -5.80 -8.67
N MET A 134 -3.10 -5.20 -7.80
CA MET A 134 -2.89 -5.28 -6.35
C MET A 134 -2.89 -6.72 -5.84
N GLY A 135 -3.65 -7.63 -6.45
CA GLY A 135 -3.59 -9.05 -6.10
C GLY A 135 -2.17 -9.62 -6.21
N ASN A 136 -1.44 -9.23 -7.26
CA ASN A 136 -0.06 -9.68 -7.47
C ASN A 136 0.90 -9.06 -6.43
N VAL A 137 0.72 -7.80 -6.07
CA VAL A 137 1.49 -7.15 -5.00
C VAL A 137 1.20 -7.79 -3.65
N MET A 138 -0.09 -8.04 -3.36
CA MET A 138 -0.48 -8.68 -2.10
C MET A 138 0.03 -10.11 -1.98
N GLN A 139 0.08 -10.87 -3.09
CA GLN A 139 0.69 -12.19 -3.10
C GLN A 139 2.16 -12.14 -2.64
N TRP A 140 2.91 -11.12 -3.09
CA TRP A 140 4.28 -10.92 -2.65
C TRP A 140 4.35 -10.57 -1.15
N LEU A 141 3.47 -9.74 -0.65
CA LEU A 141 3.38 -9.36 0.77
C LEU A 141 2.93 -10.51 1.69
N GLN A 142 2.51 -11.68 1.16
CA GLN A 142 2.24 -12.88 1.96
C GLN A 142 3.52 -13.60 2.44
N ARG A 143 4.70 -13.18 2.01
CA ARG A 143 5.96 -13.75 2.49
C ARG A 143 6.12 -13.58 4.00
N PRO A 144 6.85 -14.49 4.69
CA PRO A 144 6.94 -14.51 6.16
C PRO A 144 7.32 -13.18 6.80
N LEU A 145 8.23 -12.42 6.18
CA LEU A 145 8.71 -11.12 6.70
C LEU A 145 7.64 -10.02 6.71
N TYR A 146 6.63 -10.11 5.84
CA TYR A 146 5.64 -9.04 5.62
C TYR A 146 4.23 -9.41 6.05
N ARG A 147 3.89 -10.71 6.08
CA ARG A 147 2.50 -11.20 6.20
C ARG A 147 1.79 -10.82 7.50
N GLN A 148 2.54 -10.52 8.57
CA GLN A 148 1.97 -10.15 9.87
C GLN A 148 1.92 -8.63 10.09
N ALA A 149 2.59 -7.86 9.25
CA ALA A 149 2.64 -6.41 9.37
C ALA A 149 1.33 -5.78 8.88
N ASP A 150 0.67 -5.00 9.72
CA ASP A 150 -0.49 -4.20 9.32
C ASP A 150 -0.08 -3.18 8.25
N ILE A 151 -1.01 -2.89 7.32
CA ILE A 151 -0.77 -1.95 6.24
C ILE A 151 -1.45 -0.63 6.58
N PHE A 152 -0.68 0.45 6.54
CA PHE A 152 -1.14 1.82 6.78
C PHE A 152 -1.08 2.63 5.49
N ALA A 153 -2.02 3.56 5.34
CA ALA A 153 -2.03 4.47 4.20
C ALA A 153 -2.77 5.77 4.53
N ARG A 154 -2.50 6.82 3.76
CA ARG A 154 -3.28 8.08 3.77
C ARG A 154 -3.84 8.31 2.37
N PRO A 155 -5.17 8.39 2.21
CA PRO A 155 -5.75 8.62 0.89
C PRO A 155 -5.51 10.06 0.44
N ALA A 156 -4.82 10.24 -0.68
CA ALA A 156 -4.60 11.54 -1.29
C ALA A 156 -5.73 11.97 -2.25
N THR A 157 -6.60 11.03 -2.63
CA THR A 157 -7.68 11.26 -3.60
C THR A 157 -8.96 10.57 -3.16
N THR A 158 -10.11 11.05 -3.68
CA THR A 158 -11.42 10.38 -3.46
C THR A 158 -11.41 8.94 -3.99
N GLY A 159 -10.71 8.67 -5.10
CA GLY A 159 -10.54 7.31 -5.64
C GLY A 159 -9.75 6.41 -4.69
N GLY A 160 -8.67 6.92 -4.10
CA GLY A 160 -7.88 6.23 -3.09
C GLY A 160 -8.69 5.91 -1.84
N MET A 161 -9.45 6.88 -1.34
CA MET A 161 -10.34 6.68 -0.19
C MET A 161 -11.40 5.61 -0.46
N ARG A 162 -12.01 5.62 -1.66
CA ARG A 162 -12.97 4.58 -2.06
C ARG A 162 -12.30 3.21 -2.11
N PHE A 163 -11.14 3.11 -2.76
CA PHE A 163 -10.37 1.87 -2.83
C PHE A 163 -10.08 1.30 -1.43
N MET A 164 -9.58 2.12 -0.51
CA MET A 164 -9.29 1.69 0.87
C MET A 164 -10.54 1.17 1.57
N ARG A 165 -11.65 1.87 1.49
CA ARG A 165 -12.93 1.45 2.08
C ARG A 165 -13.41 0.11 1.49
N ASP A 166 -13.36 -0.02 0.17
CA ASP A 166 -13.83 -1.22 -0.54
C ASP A 166 -12.94 -2.45 -0.27
N THR A 167 -11.68 -2.23 0.14
CA THR A 167 -10.70 -3.28 0.46
C THR A 167 -10.53 -3.54 1.95
N GLY A 168 -11.31 -2.89 2.81
CA GLY A 168 -11.37 -3.20 4.24
C GLY A 168 -10.41 -2.40 5.12
N PHE A 169 -9.84 -1.30 4.62
CA PHE A 169 -9.17 -0.34 5.50
C PHE A 169 -10.20 0.35 6.39
N VAL A 170 -9.80 0.66 7.61
CA VAL A 170 -10.55 1.44 8.59
C VAL A 170 -9.74 2.64 9.03
N ALA A 171 -10.41 3.71 9.47
CA ALA A 171 -9.71 4.86 10.05
C ALA A 171 -8.91 4.40 11.28
N SER A 172 -7.66 4.82 11.35
CA SER A 172 -6.79 4.52 12.48
C SER A 172 -7.13 5.43 13.67
N ALA A 173 -7.02 4.89 14.87
CA ALA A 173 -7.13 5.65 16.11
C ALA A 173 -5.79 6.32 16.52
N PHE A 174 -4.75 6.25 15.69
CA PHE A 174 -3.44 6.84 15.97
C PHE A 174 -3.47 8.37 15.85
N CYS A 175 -2.46 9.02 16.43
CA CYS A 175 -2.35 10.49 16.40
C CYS A 175 -2.06 11.06 15.00
N THR A 176 -1.61 10.24 14.06
CA THR A 176 -1.41 10.66 12.66
C THR A 176 -2.74 11.00 11.99
N PRO A 177 -2.96 12.23 11.52
CA PRO A 177 -4.19 12.61 10.84
C PRO A 177 -4.43 11.82 9.56
N ASP A 178 -5.69 11.52 9.27
CA ASP A 178 -6.14 10.85 8.04
C ASP A 178 -5.44 9.50 7.76
N LEU A 179 -4.91 8.86 8.79
CA LEU A 179 -4.29 7.55 8.68
C LEU A 179 -5.37 6.47 8.67
N TRP A 180 -5.28 5.59 7.68
CA TRP A 180 -6.10 4.39 7.57
C TRP A 180 -5.24 3.17 7.78
N MET A 181 -5.84 2.10 8.34
CA MET A 181 -5.16 0.85 8.66
C MET A 181 -5.94 -0.33 8.09
N TYR A 182 -5.23 -1.22 7.44
CA TYR A 182 -5.68 -2.55 7.09
C TYR A 182 -5.02 -3.55 8.03
N ARG A 183 -5.81 -4.14 8.93
CA ARG A 183 -5.31 -5.18 9.84
C ARG A 183 -5.14 -6.48 9.09
N ARG A 184 -3.95 -7.02 9.13
CA ARG A 184 -3.67 -8.36 8.64
C ARG A 184 -3.95 -9.34 9.78
N ARG A 185 -4.85 -10.28 9.53
CA ARG A 185 -5.15 -11.33 10.50
C ARG A 185 -3.87 -12.13 10.72
N PRO A 186 -3.46 -12.38 11.99
CA PRO A 186 -2.45 -13.39 12.24
C PRO A 186 -2.94 -14.66 11.53
N CYS A 187 -2.08 -15.30 10.76
CA CYS A 187 -2.38 -16.62 10.26
C CYS A 187 -2.72 -17.45 11.49
N SER A 188 -4.02 -17.78 11.68
CA SER A 188 -4.39 -18.81 12.62
C SER A 188 -3.49 -19.98 12.30
N ASN A 189 -2.66 -20.39 13.27
CA ASN A 189 -1.83 -21.59 13.15
C ASN A 189 -2.78 -22.66 12.59
N LEU A 190 -2.55 -23.04 11.34
CA LEU A 190 -3.03 -24.33 10.87
C LEU A 190 -2.38 -25.31 11.84
N GLU A 191 -3.14 -25.75 12.83
CA GLU A 191 -2.79 -26.89 13.64
C GLU A 191 -2.45 -27.99 12.63
N PHE A 192 -1.16 -28.24 12.50
CA PHE A 192 -0.69 -29.45 11.89
C PHE A 192 -1.16 -30.56 12.85
N PHE A 193 -2.36 -31.04 12.63
CA PHE A 193 -2.78 -32.30 13.21
C PHE A 193 -1.84 -33.38 12.69
N ASN A 194 -1.09 -33.94 13.64
CA ASN A 194 -0.33 -35.19 13.53
C ASN A 194 -1.19 -36.32 12.99
#